data_d0638b893b71f4a480814fd03a423536
#
_entry.id   d0638b893b71f4a480814fd03a423536
#
_cell.length_a   1.000
_cell.length_b   1.000
_cell.length_c   1.000
_cell.angle_alpha   90.00
_cell.angle_beta   90.00
_cell.angle_gamma   90.00
#
_symmetry.space_group_name_H-M   'P 1'
#
loop_
_entity.id
_entity.type
_entity.pdbx_description
1 polymer ?
#
loop_
_entity_poly.entity_id
_entity_poly.type
_entity_poly.pdbx_seq_one_letter_code
_entity_poly.pdbx_strand_id
1 'polypeptide(L)'
;MGTQYNGGHLIMSKNVTAGRDCLGTFAPQFAEFNDDVLFGQVWSREEQLSPRDRSMITVAALMGAGITDASLKGHIEKAKENGITKDEIVEIITQLAFYTGWPKGWAVFSIAQEVYND
;
A
#
# COMPACT_ATOMS: atom_id res chain seq x y z
N MET A 1 -14.11 -0.99 16.71
CA MET A 1 -14.22 -1.05 15.91
C MET A 1 -14.13 -1.98 15.10
N GLY A 2 -14.16 -2.55 14.86
CA GLY A 2 -14.23 -3.71 14.27
C GLY A 2 -14.27 -3.77 12.86
N THR A 3 -14.88 -4.04 12.22
CA THR A 3 -14.85 -4.04 10.88
C THR A 3 -15.97 -3.39 10.28
N GLN A 4 -16.33 -3.06 10.11
CA GLN A 4 -17.15 -2.61 9.60
C GLN A 4 -17.62 -2.63 8.57
N TYR A 5 -17.98 -2.87 8.29
CA TYR A 5 -18.42 -2.82 7.32
C TYR A 5 -19.00 -2.20 6.71
N ASN A 6 -19.45 -1.75 6.28
CA ASN A 6 -19.92 -1.21 5.63
C ASN A 6 -20.63 -1.27 4.94
N GLY A 7 -20.97 -1.40 4.79
CA GLY A 7 -21.43 -1.60 4.11
C GLY A 7 -21.57 -2.07 3.58
N GLY A 8 -21.64 -2.31 3.67
CA GLY A 8 -21.33 -2.85 3.39
C GLY A 8 -20.74 -3.31 3.14
N HIS A 9 -20.49 -3.44 3.30
CA HIS A 9 -19.62 -3.76 3.26
C HIS A 9 -19.00 -3.95 3.84
N LEU A 10 -18.89 -4.19 4.27
CA LEU A 10 -18.28 -4.11 4.85
C LEU A 10 -17.65 -3.99 4.79
N ILE A 11 -17.55 -3.87 4.73
CA ILE A 11 -16.82 -3.52 4.81
C ILE A 11 -16.23 -3.36 4.86
N MET A 12 -16.13 -3.41 4.71
CA MET A 12 -15.48 -3.24 4.91
C MET A 12 -14.41 -2.70 5.06
N SER A 13 -14.61 -1.92 5.29
CA SER A 13 -13.26 -1.52 5.46
C SER A 13 -12.62 -2.35 6.55
N LYS A 14 -11.38 -2.70 6.30
CA LYS A 14 -10.68 -3.49 7.28
C LYS A 14 -10.19 -2.61 8.40
N ASN A 15 -10.27 -3.11 9.60
CA ASN A 15 -9.67 -2.45 10.73
C ASN A 15 -8.17 -2.70 10.71
N VAL A 16 -7.42 -1.63 10.52
CA VAL A 16 -5.96 -1.70 10.55
C VAL A 16 -5.51 -1.32 11.96
N THR A 17 -4.66 -2.13 12.53
CA THR A 17 -4.14 -1.89 13.88
C THR A 17 -2.62 -1.86 13.88
N ALA A 18 -1.97 -1.83 12.71
CA ALA A 18 -0.53 -1.90 12.62
C ALA A 18 0.16 -0.77 13.38
N GLY A 19 -0.42 0.43 13.33
CA GLY A 19 0.16 1.56 14.05
C GLY A 19 0.18 1.30 15.56
N ARG A 20 -0.96 0.90 16.08
CA ARG A 20 -1.06 0.62 17.51
C ARG A 20 -0.20 -0.56 17.93
N ASP A 21 -0.13 -1.58 17.09
CA ASP A 21 0.66 -2.77 17.39
C ASP A 21 2.14 -2.44 17.48
N CYS A 22 2.64 -1.57 16.62
CA CYS A 22 4.07 -1.27 16.54
C CYS A 22 4.47 -0.07 17.37
N LEU A 23 3.63 0.95 17.43
CA LEU A 23 4.00 2.26 17.96
C LEU A 23 3.02 2.80 19.00
N GLY A 24 2.04 1.98 19.44
CA GLY A 24 0.97 2.46 20.28
C GLY A 24 1.42 3.06 21.61
N THR A 25 2.50 2.55 22.18
CA THR A 25 3.00 3.07 23.45
C THR A 25 4.07 4.13 23.27
N PHE A 26 4.81 4.07 22.17
CA PHE A 26 5.88 5.04 21.91
C PHE A 26 5.35 6.31 21.25
N ALA A 27 4.46 6.17 20.28
CA ALA A 27 3.93 7.30 19.52
C ALA A 27 2.43 7.12 19.30
N PRO A 28 1.64 7.24 20.39
CA PRO A 28 0.22 6.90 20.31
C PRO A 28 -0.58 7.77 19.34
N GLN A 29 -0.26 9.06 19.22
CA GLN A 29 -0.99 9.93 18.31
C GLN A 29 -0.70 9.56 16.86
N PHE A 30 0.56 9.26 16.56
CA PHE A 30 0.93 8.82 15.20
C PHE A 30 0.23 7.49 14.88
N ALA A 31 0.22 6.57 15.84
CA ALA A 31 -0.43 5.28 15.64
C ALA A 31 -1.94 5.46 15.37
N GLU A 32 -2.57 6.35 16.09
CA GLU A 32 -3.99 6.64 15.88
C GLU A 32 -4.23 7.22 14.49
N PHE A 33 -3.41 8.16 14.06
CA PHE A 33 -3.54 8.74 12.73
C PHE A 33 -3.34 7.67 11.64
N ASN A 34 -2.36 6.80 11.84
CA ASN A 34 -2.12 5.72 10.88
C ASN A 34 -3.34 4.81 10.75
N ASP A 35 -3.86 4.35 11.89
CA ASP A 35 -4.91 3.35 11.88
C ASP A 35 -6.27 3.93 11.53
N ASP A 36 -6.62 5.06 12.16
CA ASP A 36 -7.98 5.58 12.10
C ASP A 36 -8.18 6.58 10.97
N VAL A 37 -7.17 7.38 10.66
CA VAL A 37 -7.31 8.42 9.65
C VAL A 37 -6.80 7.93 8.29
N LEU A 38 -5.55 7.51 8.22
CA LEU A 38 -5.01 7.08 6.93
C LEU A 38 -5.77 5.87 6.41
N PHE A 39 -5.77 4.79 7.17
CA PHE A 39 -6.42 3.57 6.70
C PHE A 39 -7.91 3.53 6.98
N GLY A 40 -8.36 4.13 8.08
CA GLY A 40 -9.77 4.12 8.43
C GLY A 40 -10.62 5.09 7.62
N GLN A 41 -10.04 6.22 7.22
CA GLN A 41 -10.80 7.24 6.50
C GLN A 41 -10.33 7.45 5.07
N VAL A 42 -9.02 7.65 4.86
CA VAL A 42 -8.52 7.99 3.53
C VAL A 42 -8.64 6.81 2.59
N TRP A 43 -8.13 5.65 2.99
CA TRP A 43 -8.19 4.46 2.14
C TRP A 43 -9.60 3.94 1.92
N SER A 44 -10.55 4.32 2.78
CA SER A 44 -11.93 3.87 2.61
C SER A 44 -12.74 4.76 1.67
N ARG A 45 -12.15 5.82 1.14
CA ARG A 45 -12.84 6.72 0.20
C ARG A 45 -12.79 6.14 -1.22
N GLU A 46 -13.44 4.99 -1.38
CA GLU A 46 -13.30 4.19 -2.61
C GLU A 46 -14.02 4.80 -3.80
N GLU A 47 -15.06 5.59 -3.55
CA GLU A 47 -15.76 6.26 -4.64
C GLU A 47 -14.95 7.41 -5.22
N GLN A 48 -14.08 8.02 -4.42
CA GLN A 48 -13.27 9.14 -4.89
C GLN A 48 -12.03 8.66 -5.62
N LEU A 49 -11.47 7.53 -5.18
CA LEU A 49 -10.32 6.91 -5.86
C LEU A 49 -10.30 5.44 -5.45
N SER A 50 -10.25 4.57 -6.44
CA SER A 50 -10.35 3.13 -6.16
C SER A 50 -9.16 2.63 -5.34
N PRO A 51 -9.34 1.56 -4.57
CA PRO A 51 -8.22 0.95 -3.85
C PRO A 51 -7.08 0.53 -4.78
N ARG A 52 -7.43 0.10 -6.00
CA ARG A 52 -6.44 -0.27 -7.00
C ARG A 52 -5.56 0.92 -7.37
N ASP A 53 -6.20 2.05 -7.68
CA ASP A 53 -5.44 3.24 -8.06
C ASP A 53 -4.67 3.82 -6.88
N ARG A 54 -5.25 3.77 -5.67
CA ARG A 54 -4.54 4.21 -4.47
C ARG A 54 -3.27 3.38 -4.26
N SER A 55 -3.37 2.07 -4.45
CA SER A 55 -2.20 1.19 -4.33
C SER A 55 -1.13 1.56 -5.34
N MET A 56 -1.55 1.81 -6.58
CA MET A 56 -0.61 2.15 -7.64
C MET A 56 0.15 3.43 -7.33
N ILE A 57 -0.57 4.49 -6.93
CA ILE A 57 0.10 5.75 -6.64
C ILE A 57 0.95 5.67 -5.37
N THR A 58 0.57 4.83 -4.42
CA THR A 58 1.35 4.64 -3.20
C THR A 58 2.68 3.95 -3.52
N VAL A 59 2.63 2.89 -4.33
CA VAL A 59 3.85 2.21 -4.78
C VAL A 59 4.74 3.19 -5.53
N ALA A 60 4.16 3.99 -6.43
CA ALA A 60 4.92 4.98 -7.19
C ALA A 60 5.58 5.99 -6.27
N ALA A 61 4.86 6.48 -5.26
CA ALA A 61 5.38 7.46 -4.33
C ALA A 61 6.55 6.89 -3.51
N LEU A 62 6.39 5.67 -3.03
CA LEU A 62 7.44 5.03 -2.22
C LEU A 62 8.69 4.77 -3.05
N MET A 63 8.51 4.23 -4.26
CA MET A 63 9.64 4.00 -5.15
C MET A 63 10.33 5.32 -5.46
N GLY A 64 9.57 6.36 -5.78
CA GLY A 64 10.13 7.67 -6.09
C GLY A 64 10.88 8.27 -4.94
N ALA A 65 10.43 8.03 -3.71
CA ALA A 65 11.10 8.53 -2.50
C ALA A 65 12.31 7.68 -2.09
N GLY A 66 12.54 6.57 -2.78
CA GLY A 66 13.66 5.70 -2.44
C GLY A 66 13.40 4.75 -1.29
N ILE A 67 12.14 4.55 -0.95
CA ILE A 67 11.76 3.65 0.14
C ILE A 67 11.57 2.26 -0.45
N THR A 68 12.54 1.37 -0.18
CA THR A 68 12.56 0.03 -0.76
C THR A 68 12.67 -1.03 0.31
N ASP A 69 12.00 -0.81 1.42
CA ASP A 69 12.02 -1.72 2.56
C ASP A 69 10.67 -2.44 2.71
N ALA A 70 10.39 -2.90 3.91
CA ALA A 70 9.17 -3.64 4.20
C ALA A 70 7.91 -2.82 3.92
N SER A 71 8.00 -1.48 4.01
CA SER A 71 6.85 -0.62 3.70
C SER A 71 6.45 -0.77 2.24
N LEU A 72 7.42 -0.76 1.33
CA LEU A 72 7.13 -0.94 -0.07
C LEU A 72 6.57 -2.33 -0.34
N LYS A 73 7.18 -3.35 0.27
CA LYS A 73 6.68 -4.72 0.08
C LYS A 73 5.23 -4.84 0.50
N GLY A 74 4.88 -4.27 1.66
CA GLY A 74 3.51 -4.29 2.13
C GLY A 74 2.53 -3.63 1.17
N HIS A 75 2.95 -2.54 0.53
CA HIS A 75 2.08 -1.86 -0.42
C HIS A 75 2.02 -2.57 -1.77
N ILE A 76 3.06 -3.30 -2.17
CA ILE A 76 2.98 -4.14 -3.36
C ILE A 76 2.04 -5.32 -3.10
N GLU A 77 2.09 -5.90 -1.89
CA GLU A 77 1.13 -6.93 -1.50
C GLU A 77 -0.30 -6.40 -1.57
N LYS A 78 -0.53 -5.20 -1.06
CA LYS A 78 -1.83 -4.57 -1.11
C LYS A 78 -2.26 -4.29 -2.55
N ALA A 79 -1.32 -3.89 -3.39
CA ALA A 79 -1.61 -3.67 -4.82
C ALA A 79 -2.09 -4.96 -5.49
N LYS A 80 -1.45 -6.08 -5.17
CA LYS A 80 -1.87 -7.37 -5.69
C LYS A 80 -3.27 -7.72 -5.22
N GLU A 81 -3.56 -7.52 -3.93
CA GLU A 81 -4.88 -7.78 -3.38
C GLU A 81 -5.94 -6.91 -4.05
N ASN A 82 -5.59 -5.69 -4.42
CA ASN A 82 -6.52 -4.74 -5.00
C ASN A 82 -6.62 -4.85 -6.52
N GLY A 83 -6.05 -5.91 -7.10
CA GLY A 83 -6.29 -6.25 -8.49
C GLY A 83 -5.23 -5.81 -9.48
N ILE A 84 -4.08 -5.31 -9.02
CA ILE A 84 -2.98 -5.02 -9.93
C ILE A 84 -2.31 -6.35 -10.27
N THR A 85 -2.33 -6.72 -11.55
CA THR A 85 -1.81 -8.00 -12.00
C THR A 85 -0.29 -7.98 -12.07
N LYS A 86 0.29 -9.18 -12.22
CA LYS A 86 1.73 -9.32 -12.41
C LYS A 86 2.21 -8.52 -13.62
N ASP A 87 1.51 -8.63 -14.75
CA ASP A 87 1.90 -7.89 -15.95
C ASP A 87 1.82 -6.39 -15.73
N GLU A 88 0.81 -5.94 -14.98
CA GLU A 88 0.67 -4.53 -14.69
C GLU A 88 1.75 -4.01 -13.76
N ILE A 89 2.11 -4.77 -12.71
CA ILE A 89 3.14 -4.28 -11.80
C ILE A 89 4.50 -4.22 -12.52
N VAL A 90 4.74 -5.15 -13.44
CA VAL A 90 5.96 -5.11 -14.28
C VAL A 90 6.00 -3.82 -15.08
N GLU A 91 4.87 -3.48 -15.72
CA GLU A 91 4.80 -2.23 -16.52
C GLU A 91 4.96 -1.00 -15.65
N ILE A 92 4.33 -0.99 -14.48
CA ILE A 92 4.43 0.14 -13.55
C ILE A 92 5.87 0.37 -13.14
N ILE A 93 6.56 -0.68 -12.71
CA ILE A 93 7.93 -0.55 -12.24
C ILE A 93 8.87 -0.17 -13.38
N THR A 94 8.65 -0.74 -14.57
CA THR A 94 9.45 -0.41 -15.75
C THR A 94 9.32 1.08 -16.09
N GLN A 95 8.08 1.57 -16.12
CA GLN A 95 7.83 2.99 -16.36
C GLN A 95 8.55 3.85 -15.32
N LEU A 96 8.37 3.52 -14.05
CA LEU A 96 8.92 4.32 -12.97
C LEU A 96 10.45 4.32 -12.96
N ALA A 97 11.08 3.24 -13.40
CA ALA A 97 12.53 3.14 -13.38
C ALA A 97 13.18 4.21 -14.26
N PHE A 98 12.51 4.63 -15.33
CA PHE A 98 13.01 5.70 -16.19
C PHE A 98 12.98 7.06 -15.52
N TYR A 99 12.14 7.22 -14.50
CA TYR A 99 11.99 8.50 -13.80
C TYR A 99 12.70 8.53 -12.46
N THR A 100 12.94 7.36 -11.86
CA THR A 100 13.51 7.28 -10.52
C THR A 100 14.93 6.73 -10.50
N GLY A 101 15.38 6.12 -11.61
CA GLY A 101 16.71 5.54 -11.71
C GLY A 101 16.65 4.02 -11.83
N TRP A 102 17.49 3.50 -12.70
CA TRP A 102 17.51 2.07 -13.03
C TRP A 102 17.83 1.18 -11.83
N PRO A 103 18.81 1.54 -10.98
CA PRO A 103 19.07 0.72 -9.79
C PRO A 103 17.87 0.59 -8.87
N LYS A 104 17.03 1.64 -8.81
CA LYS A 104 15.82 1.58 -8.01
C LYS A 104 14.83 0.58 -8.60
N GLY A 105 14.77 0.54 -9.95
CA GLY A 105 13.96 -0.47 -10.64
C GLY A 105 14.37 -1.88 -10.25
N TRP A 106 15.66 -2.16 -10.21
CA TRP A 106 16.18 -3.46 -9.79
C TRP A 106 15.72 -3.80 -8.37
N ALA A 107 15.85 -2.85 -7.45
CA ALA A 107 15.47 -3.08 -6.06
C ALA A 107 13.98 -3.39 -5.94
N VAL A 108 13.15 -2.64 -6.65
CA VAL A 108 11.71 -2.82 -6.57
C VAL A 108 11.27 -4.11 -7.24
N PHE A 109 11.88 -4.48 -8.37
CA PHE A 109 11.59 -5.77 -9.01
C PHE A 109 11.92 -6.94 -8.10
N SER A 110 13.00 -6.84 -7.36
CA SER A 110 13.37 -7.89 -6.42
C SER A 110 12.25 -8.13 -5.40
N ILE A 111 11.65 -7.03 -4.91
CA ILE A 111 10.53 -7.11 -3.97
C ILE A 111 9.28 -7.66 -4.67
N ALA A 112 8.97 -7.13 -5.86
CA ALA A 112 7.77 -7.54 -6.58
C ALA A 112 7.80 -9.02 -6.94
N GLN A 113 8.97 -9.55 -7.27
CA GLN A 113 9.11 -10.96 -7.54
C GLN A 113 8.70 -11.83 -6.36
N GLU A 114 9.04 -11.40 -5.15
CA GLU A 114 8.64 -12.15 -3.96
C GLU A 114 7.13 -12.16 -3.78
N VAL A 115 6.47 -11.06 -4.12
CA VAL A 115 5.03 -10.93 -3.92
C VAL A 115 4.25 -11.68 -5.02
N TYR A 116 4.72 -11.63 -6.24
CA TYR A 116 4.02 -12.18 -7.40
C TYR A 116 4.63 -13.50 -7.88
N ASN A 117 5.16 -14.27 -6.98
CA ASN A 117 5.85 -15.50 -7.38
C ASN A 117 4.90 -16.70 -7.50
N ASP A 118 3.64 -16.47 -7.47
CA ASP A 118 2.64 -17.52 -7.71
C ASP A 118 2.19 -17.49 -9.17
#